data_08b7df459d2c4af6c087462baaa60c86
#
_entry.id   08b7df459d2c4af6c087462baaa60c86
#
_cell.length_a   1.000
_cell.length_b   1.000
_cell.length_c   1.000
_cell.angle_alpha   90.00
_cell.angle_beta   90.00
_cell.angle_gamma   90.00
#
_symmetry.space_group_name_H-M   'P 1'
#
loop_
_entity.id
_entity.type
_entity.pdbx_description
1 polymer ?
#
loop_
_entity_poly.entity_id
_entity_poly.type
_entity_poly.pdbx_seq_one_letter_code
_entity_poly.pdbx_strand_id
1 'polypeptide(L)'
;MNLRIIFVIVLIVVLLIRFRKTKIKWRTFFRKGFAPKRGKFGVYCYCGKQGSGKTYSAVEFILNNSHMPIYSNVSTIKGVDYEYFSGFDNLLKLRDKTDCIIFYDEIFTALTKSSKMTKEVLDFLSQMRKRRIIFITTAQEWLEINITLRRYCRFQIECKMLNIFGLGLLIKRMYDAEQLKWDNLENEYIAPLVETTISKCNIRVANSYDTFEQIKT
;
A
#
# COMPACT_ATOMS: atom_id res chain seq x y z
N MET A 1 -8.78 -42.29 21.84
CA MET A 1 -7.93 -41.27 21.17
C MET A 1 -7.57 -40.19 22.17
N ASN A 2 -6.30 -39.88 22.34
CA ASN A 2 -5.83 -39.02 23.45
C ASN A 2 -6.32 -37.57 23.25
N LEU A 3 -6.99 -36.99 24.24
CA LEU A 3 -7.60 -35.63 24.16
C LEU A 3 -6.59 -34.58 23.67
N ARG A 4 -5.31 -34.74 24.01
CA ARG A 4 -4.21 -33.88 23.55
C ARG A 4 -4.00 -33.95 22.03
N ILE A 5 -4.16 -35.15 21.42
CA ILE A 5 -4.01 -35.34 19.98
C ILE A 5 -5.17 -34.67 19.26
N ILE A 6 -6.39 -34.79 19.77
CA ILE A 6 -7.58 -34.12 19.21
C ILE A 6 -7.38 -32.58 19.24
N PHE A 7 -6.92 -32.06 20.37
CA PHE A 7 -6.67 -30.61 20.50
C PHE A 7 -5.62 -30.10 19.50
N VAL A 8 -4.53 -30.84 19.32
CA VAL A 8 -3.48 -30.49 18.33
C VAL A 8 -4.04 -30.54 16.91
N ILE A 9 -4.82 -31.55 16.56
CA ILE A 9 -5.44 -31.65 15.22
C ILE A 9 -6.39 -30.48 14.97
N VAL A 10 -7.26 -30.16 15.92
CA VAL A 10 -8.18 -29.02 15.83
C VAL A 10 -7.42 -27.71 15.67
N LEU A 11 -6.37 -27.52 16.45
CA LEU A 11 -5.52 -26.32 16.35
C LEU A 11 -4.87 -26.20 14.97
N ILE A 12 -4.33 -27.31 14.42
CA ILE A 12 -3.76 -27.34 13.07
C ILE A 12 -4.81 -27.00 12.02
N VAL A 13 -6.01 -27.58 12.11
CA VAL A 13 -7.10 -27.32 11.16
C VAL A 13 -7.52 -25.85 11.22
N VAL A 14 -7.68 -25.27 12.41
CA VAL A 14 -8.00 -23.86 12.59
C VAL A 14 -6.91 -22.96 11.99
N LEU A 15 -5.64 -23.30 12.22
CA LEU A 15 -4.51 -22.58 11.64
C LEU A 15 -4.51 -22.68 10.10
N LEU A 16 -4.74 -23.86 9.54
CA LEU A 16 -4.81 -24.05 8.09
C LEU A 16 -5.95 -23.23 7.46
N ILE A 17 -7.12 -23.22 8.09
CA ILE A 17 -8.27 -22.42 7.62
C ILE A 17 -7.93 -20.92 7.71
N ARG A 18 -7.39 -20.48 8.84
CA ARG A 18 -7.04 -19.05 9.06
C ARG A 18 -5.96 -18.58 8.11
N PHE A 19 -4.99 -19.43 7.79
CA PHE A 19 -3.88 -19.09 6.89
C PHE A 19 -4.11 -19.51 5.42
N ARG A 20 -5.31 -20.01 5.07
CA ARG A 20 -5.63 -20.45 3.69
C ARG A 20 -5.32 -19.41 2.61
N LYS A 21 -5.51 -18.11 2.90
CA LYS A 21 -5.20 -17.00 1.99
C LYS A 21 -3.83 -16.35 2.24
N THR A 22 -3.05 -16.90 3.19
CA THR A 22 -1.73 -16.36 3.52
C THR A 22 -0.69 -16.95 2.59
N LYS A 23 -0.05 -16.09 1.80
CA LYS A 23 1.05 -16.49 0.91
C LYS A 23 2.37 -16.07 1.55
N ILE A 24 3.11 -17.02 2.07
CA ILE A 24 4.46 -16.79 2.58
C ILE A 24 5.40 -16.77 1.37
N LYS A 25 5.98 -15.60 1.08
CA LYS A 25 6.92 -15.45 -0.03
C LYS A 25 8.33 -15.82 0.45
N TRP A 26 8.60 -17.11 0.64
CA TRP A 26 9.91 -17.60 1.08
C TRP A 26 11.08 -17.04 0.26
N ARG A 27 10.86 -16.81 -1.04
CA ARG A 27 11.87 -16.21 -1.92
C ARG A 27 12.26 -14.77 -1.55
N THR A 28 11.42 -14.01 -0.79
CA THR A 28 11.80 -12.67 -0.32
C THR A 28 12.87 -12.71 0.76
N PHE A 29 13.00 -13.85 1.46
CA PHE A 29 14.08 -14.05 2.43
C PHE A 29 15.45 -14.25 1.75
N PHE A 30 15.46 -14.67 0.47
CA PHE A 30 16.67 -15.06 -0.27
C PHE A 30 16.92 -14.21 -1.52
N ARG A 31 16.00 -13.35 -1.95
CA ARG A 31 16.13 -12.52 -3.15
C ARG A 31 16.31 -11.03 -2.84
N LYS A 32 17.12 -10.40 -3.67
CA LYS A 32 17.26 -8.93 -3.78
C LYS A 32 16.20 -8.44 -4.79
N GLY A 33 15.02 -8.05 -4.30
CA GLY A 33 13.99 -7.41 -5.12
C GLY A 33 12.86 -8.32 -5.61
N PHE A 34 11.69 -7.74 -5.78
CA PHE A 34 10.46 -8.36 -6.27
C PHE A 34 9.97 -7.60 -7.49
N ALA A 35 9.85 -8.26 -8.64
CA ALA A 35 9.25 -7.67 -9.82
C ALA A 35 7.73 -7.74 -9.74
N PRO A 36 6.99 -6.62 -9.80
CA PRO A 36 5.55 -6.64 -9.80
C PRO A 36 5.01 -7.25 -11.10
N LYS A 37 3.85 -7.87 -11.01
CA LYS A 37 3.13 -8.34 -12.20
C LYS A 37 2.76 -7.12 -13.05
N ARG A 38 3.20 -7.09 -14.33
CA ARG A 38 2.81 -6.07 -15.32
C ARG A 38 1.28 -5.98 -15.42
N GLY A 39 0.75 -4.78 -15.57
CA GLY A 39 -0.64 -4.54 -15.98
C GLY A 39 -1.63 -4.18 -14.87
N LYS A 40 -1.20 -3.89 -13.63
CA LYS A 40 -2.09 -3.42 -12.56
C LYS A 40 -1.94 -1.91 -12.34
N PHE A 41 -2.55 -1.11 -13.19
CA PHE A 41 -2.61 0.34 -13.04
C PHE A 41 -3.79 0.77 -12.17
N GLY A 42 -3.70 1.91 -11.51
CA GLY A 42 -4.72 2.45 -10.63
C GLY A 42 -4.15 2.94 -9.31
N VAL A 43 -5.03 3.22 -8.36
CA VAL A 43 -4.68 3.78 -7.05
C VAL A 43 -4.42 2.67 -6.04
N TYR A 44 -3.29 2.74 -5.35
CA TYR A 44 -2.85 1.83 -4.29
C TYR A 44 -2.71 2.64 -3.00
N CYS A 45 -3.48 2.31 -1.99
CA CYS A 45 -3.40 2.97 -0.70
C CYS A 45 -2.79 2.04 0.36
N TYR A 46 -1.62 2.42 0.87
CA TYR A 46 -0.98 1.72 1.99
C TYR A 46 -1.46 2.33 3.30
N CYS A 47 -2.11 1.51 4.12
CA CYS A 47 -2.70 1.94 5.39
C CYS A 47 -2.02 1.29 6.58
N GLY A 48 -2.08 1.95 7.74
CA GLY A 48 -1.59 1.43 9.00
C GLY A 48 -1.02 2.53 9.91
N LYS A 49 -0.90 2.25 11.17
CA LYS A 49 -0.39 3.19 12.17
C LYS A 49 1.03 3.66 11.85
N GLN A 50 1.47 4.71 12.50
CA GLN A 50 2.86 5.17 12.41
C GLN A 50 3.83 4.02 12.73
N GLY A 51 4.91 3.89 11.98
CA GLY A 51 5.87 2.78 12.11
C GLY A 51 5.41 1.42 11.57
N SER A 52 4.23 1.32 10.97
CA SER A 52 3.71 0.05 10.40
C SER A 52 4.36 -0.39 9.08
N GLY A 53 5.23 0.44 8.49
CA GLY A 53 5.94 0.14 7.25
C GLY A 53 5.20 0.53 5.96
N LYS A 54 4.29 1.52 6.01
CA LYS A 54 3.58 2.06 4.84
C LYS A 54 4.54 2.63 3.79
N THR A 55 5.28 3.68 4.20
CA THR A 55 6.28 4.36 3.35
C THR A 55 7.36 3.38 2.90
N TYR A 56 7.84 2.49 3.81
CA TYR A 56 8.74 1.39 3.44
C TYR A 56 8.17 0.55 2.29
N SER A 57 6.89 0.15 2.39
CA SER A 57 6.25 -0.68 1.36
C SER A 57 6.07 0.04 0.03
N ALA A 58 5.78 1.34 0.07
CA ALA A 58 5.68 2.19 -1.11
C ALA A 58 7.05 2.36 -1.79
N VAL A 59 8.10 2.66 -1.02
CA VAL A 59 9.47 2.79 -1.52
C VAL A 59 10.00 1.43 -2.04
N GLU A 60 9.73 0.32 -1.34
CA GLU A 60 10.04 -1.02 -1.84
C GLU A 60 9.41 -1.26 -3.22
N PHE A 61 8.15 -0.86 -3.41
CA PHE A 61 7.47 -0.96 -4.69
C PHE A 61 8.14 -0.10 -5.77
N ILE A 62 8.49 1.14 -5.46
CA ILE A 62 9.15 2.09 -6.36
C ILE A 62 10.50 1.55 -6.82
N LEU A 63 11.35 1.13 -5.88
CA LEU A 63 12.68 0.58 -6.18
C LEU A 63 12.62 -0.67 -7.07
N ASN A 64 11.58 -1.48 -6.90
CA ASN A 64 11.36 -2.67 -7.72
C ASN A 64 10.78 -2.37 -9.12
N ASN A 65 10.37 -1.12 -9.37
CA ASN A 65 9.79 -0.65 -10.61
C ASN A 65 10.55 0.56 -11.20
N SER A 66 11.83 0.69 -10.89
CA SER A 66 12.71 1.79 -11.29
C SER A 66 12.85 1.99 -12.81
N HIS A 67 12.31 1.06 -13.62
CA HIS A 67 12.26 1.18 -15.08
C HIS A 67 11.14 2.12 -15.59
N MET A 68 10.21 2.54 -14.70
CA MET A 68 9.14 3.49 -15.03
C MET A 68 9.55 4.89 -14.57
N PRO A 69 9.11 5.96 -15.27
CA PRO A 69 9.20 7.32 -14.74
C PRO A 69 8.51 7.42 -13.38
N ILE A 70 9.15 8.07 -12.42
CA ILE A 70 8.69 8.16 -11.03
C ILE A 70 8.56 9.63 -10.65
N TYR A 71 7.44 9.97 -10.01
CA TYR A 71 7.14 11.28 -9.42
C TYR A 71 6.82 11.07 -7.94
N SER A 72 7.44 11.84 -7.05
CA SER A 72 7.25 11.66 -5.60
C SER A 72 7.24 12.99 -4.85
N ASN A 73 6.41 13.08 -3.79
CA ASN A 73 6.46 14.17 -2.81
C ASN A 73 7.42 13.86 -1.63
N VAL A 74 8.08 12.72 -1.63
CA VAL A 74 9.17 12.35 -0.72
C VAL A 74 10.48 12.72 -1.39
N SER A 75 11.28 13.61 -0.75
CA SER A 75 12.49 14.17 -1.36
C SER A 75 13.76 13.35 -1.11
N THR A 76 13.69 12.33 -0.24
CA THR A 76 14.86 11.61 0.26
C THR A 76 15.08 10.23 -0.34
N ILE A 77 14.29 9.83 -1.37
CA ILE A 77 14.40 8.50 -1.98
C ILE A 77 15.75 8.36 -2.70
N LYS A 78 16.50 7.31 -2.36
CA LYS A 78 17.81 6.99 -2.92
C LYS A 78 17.75 5.68 -3.72
N GLY A 79 18.61 5.57 -4.73
CA GLY A 79 18.75 4.34 -5.53
C GLY A 79 17.79 4.23 -6.70
N VAL A 80 17.10 5.31 -7.03
CA VAL A 80 16.24 5.45 -8.22
C VAL A 80 16.15 6.91 -8.62
N ASP A 81 16.07 7.18 -9.91
CA ASP A 81 15.83 8.51 -10.44
C ASP A 81 14.33 8.81 -10.40
N TYR A 82 13.99 9.98 -9.90
CA TYR A 82 12.60 10.45 -9.84
C TYR A 82 12.52 11.97 -9.89
N GLU A 83 11.36 12.49 -10.29
CA GLU A 83 11.04 13.92 -10.26
C GLU A 83 10.29 14.22 -8.95
N TYR A 84 10.87 15.13 -8.14
CA TYR A 84 10.25 15.58 -6.91
C TYR A 84 9.20 16.64 -7.20
N PHE A 85 8.08 16.57 -6.50
CA PHE A 85 7.07 17.63 -6.45
C PHE A 85 6.58 17.86 -5.02
N SER A 86 6.16 19.07 -4.70
CA SER A 86 5.60 19.40 -3.38
C SER A 86 4.15 19.88 -3.52
N GLY A 87 3.33 19.49 -2.54
CA GLY A 87 1.94 19.95 -2.44
C GLY A 87 0.97 19.27 -3.42
N PHE A 88 -0.29 19.33 -3.06
CA PHE A 88 -1.35 18.64 -3.78
C PHE A 88 -1.65 19.29 -5.15
N ASP A 89 -1.50 20.60 -5.29
CA ASP A 89 -1.71 21.32 -6.56
C ASP A 89 -0.70 20.88 -7.63
N ASN A 90 0.54 20.59 -7.23
CA ASN A 90 1.56 20.07 -8.14
C ASN A 90 1.30 18.62 -8.53
N LEU A 91 0.70 17.82 -7.65
CA LEU A 91 0.20 16.49 -8.00
C LEU A 91 -0.80 16.57 -9.17
N LEU A 92 -1.74 17.52 -9.13
CA LEU A 92 -2.74 17.67 -10.19
C LEU A 92 -2.13 18.09 -11.54
N LYS A 93 -0.98 18.76 -11.55
CA LYS A 93 -0.23 19.09 -12.79
C LYS A 93 0.34 17.85 -13.48
N LEU A 94 0.48 16.73 -12.77
CA LEU A 94 0.92 15.45 -13.34
C LEU A 94 -0.20 14.71 -14.11
N ARG A 95 -1.38 15.30 -14.21
CA ARG A 95 -2.55 14.68 -14.85
C ARG A 95 -2.30 14.19 -16.29
N ASP A 96 -1.39 14.82 -17.03
CA ASP A 96 -1.11 14.49 -18.42
C ASP A 96 0.01 13.46 -18.62
N LYS A 97 0.64 13.02 -17.52
CA LYS A 97 1.66 11.97 -17.55
C LYS A 97 1.01 10.61 -17.84
N THR A 98 1.79 9.73 -18.45
CA THR A 98 1.39 8.35 -18.79
C THR A 98 2.50 7.38 -18.46
N ASP A 99 2.18 6.09 -18.27
CA ASP A 99 3.15 5.01 -18.06
C ASP A 99 4.14 5.28 -16.90
N CYS A 100 3.65 5.83 -15.81
CA CYS A 100 4.50 6.28 -14.70
C CYS A 100 3.99 5.80 -13.34
N ILE A 101 4.83 5.97 -12.34
CA ILE A 101 4.50 5.82 -10.92
C ILE A 101 4.43 7.22 -10.33
N ILE A 102 3.35 7.50 -9.62
CA ILE A 102 3.19 8.72 -8.83
C ILE A 102 3.06 8.28 -7.38
N PHE A 103 3.96 8.73 -6.53
CA PHE A 103 3.92 8.47 -5.09
C PHE A 103 3.61 9.76 -4.35
N TYR A 104 2.49 9.77 -3.62
CA TYR A 104 2.09 10.85 -2.71
C TYR A 104 1.93 10.29 -1.31
N ASP A 105 2.90 10.53 -0.46
CA ASP A 105 2.86 10.11 0.95
C ASP A 105 1.89 11.01 1.73
N GLU A 106 1.16 10.43 2.68
CA GLU A 106 0.23 11.10 3.59
C GLU A 106 -0.93 11.86 2.91
N ILE A 107 -1.61 11.24 1.92
CA ILE A 107 -2.71 11.88 1.17
C ILE A 107 -3.87 12.38 2.05
N PHE A 108 -4.03 11.83 3.23
CA PHE A 108 -5.10 12.22 4.16
C PHE A 108 -4.95 13.68 4.63
N THR A 109 -3.75 14.26 4.56
CA THR A 109 -3.52 15.68 4.88
C THR A 109 -4.18 16.60 3.86
N ALA A 110 -4.19 16.19 2.59
CA ALA A 110 -4.81 16.92 1.48
C ALA A 110 -6.28 16.54 1.24
N LEU A 111 -6.62 15.26 1.41
CA LEU A 111 -7.94 14.69 1.13
C LEU A 111 -8.52 13.96 2.35
N THR A 112 -8.91 14.73 3.36
CA THR A 112 -9.55 14.21 4.57
C THR A 112 -10.96 13.67 4.28
N LYS A 113 -11.52 12.91 5.23
CA LYS A 113 -12.89 12.37 5.17
C LYS A 113 -13.95 13.44 4.85
N SER A 114 -13.75 14.67 5.33
CA SER A 114 -14.67 15.80 5.15
C SER A 114 -14.36 16.68 3.93
N SER A 115 -13.23 16.47 3.25
CA SER A 115 -12.84 17.27 2.09
C SER A 115 -13.82 17.09 0.94
N LYS A 116 -14.22 18.18 0.31
CA LYS A 116 -14.98 18.15 -0.95
C LYS A 116 -14.02 17.81 -2.09
N MET A 117 -14.36 16.78 -2.85
CA MET A 117 -13.60 16.39 -4.04
C MET A 117 -13.92 17.36 -5.17
N THR A 118 -12.92 18.09 -5.67
CA THR A 118 -13.07 18.93 -6.84
C THR A 118 -13.19 18.10 -8.12
N LYS A 119 -13.76 18.68 -9.16
CA LYS A 119 -13.87 18.01 -10.49
C LYS A 119 -12.50 17.59 -11.01
N GLU A 120 -11.48 18.44 -10.83
CA GLU A 120 -10.12 18.17 -11.28
C GLU A 120 -9.52 16.92 -10.61
N VAL A 121 -9.73 16.76 -9.29
CA VAL A 121 -9.30 15.56 -8.54
C VAL A 121 -10.02 14.32 -9.05
N LEU A 122 -11.33 14.41 -9.28
CA LEU A 122 -12.12 13.29 -9.80
C LEU A 122 -11.65 12.88 -11.21
N ASP A 123 -11.42 13.86 -12.09
CA ASP A 123 -10.91 13.63 -13.44
C ASP A 123 -9.51 12.99 -13.38
N PHE A 124 -8.62 13.49 -12.52
CA PHE A 124 -7.30 12.91 -12.30
C PHE A 124 -7.38 11.43 -11.88
N LEU A 125 -8.14 11.11 -10.84
CA LEU A 125 -8.28 9.75 -10.31
C LEU A 125 -8.93 8.81 -11.33
N SER A 126 -9.95 9.27 -12.06
CA SER A 126 -10.67 8.46 -13.05
C SER A 126 -9.81 8.06 -14.24
N GLN A 127 -8.78 8.84 -14.58
CA GLN A 127 -7.90 8.61 -15.72
C GLN A 127 -6.71 7.69 -15.43
N MET A 128 -6.40 7.38 -14.14
CA MET A 128 -5.22 6.62 -13.74
C MET A 128 -5.02 5.32 -14.55
N ARG A 129 -6.09 4.53 -14.68
CA ARG A 129 -6.01 3.24 -15.41
C ARG A 129 -5.84 3.43 -16.92
N LYS A 130 -6.54 4.39 -17.50
CA LYS A 130 -6.46 4.68 -18.95
C LYS A 130 -5.08 5.19 -19.34
N ARG A 131 -4.45 5.98 -18.47
CA ARG A 131 -3.12 6.55 -18.66
C ARG A 131 -1.99 5.63 -18.21
N ARG A 132 -2.34 4.43 -17.71
CA ARG A 132 -1.36 3.45 -17.22
C ARG A 132 -0.49 4.02 -16.10
N ILE A 133 -1.12 4.74 -15.15
CA ILE A 133 -0.49 5.30 -13.98
C ILE A 133 -0.69 4.35 -12.79
N ILE A 134 0.38 4.14 -12.02
CA ILE A 134 0.33 3.54 -10.70
C ILE A 134 0.42 4.67 -9.71
N PHE A 135 -0.70 5.03 -9.11
CA PHE A 135 -0.74 6.06 -8.07
C PHE A 135 -0.66 5.39 -6.70
N ILE A 136 0.44 5.61 -6.00
CA ILE A 136 0.70 5.07 -4.67
C ILE A 136 0.49 6.19 -3.66
N THR A 137 -0.26 5.89 -2.62
CA THR A 137 -0.44 6.80 -1.51
C THR A 137 -0.47 6.08 -0.18
N THR A 138 -0.30 6.82 0.92
CA THR A 138 -0.36 6.30 2.28
C THR A 138 -1.41 7.02 3.12
N ALA A 139 -1.93 6.31 4.11
CA ALA A 139 -2.81 6.88 5.13
C ALA A 139 -2.63 6.13 6.46
N GLN A 140 -2.92 6.78 7.58
CA GLN A 140 -2.84 6.11 8.89
C GLN A 140 -3.99 5.13 9.06
N GLU A 141 -5.20 5.55 8.71
CA GLU A 141 -6.40 4.71 8.76
C GLU A 141 -7.18 4.81 7.44
N TRP A 142 -7.69 3.67 6.98
CA TRP A 142 -8.48 3.61 5.76
C TRP A 142 -9.76 4.45 5.83
N LEU A 143 -10.38 4.48 6.99
CA LEU A 143 -11.66 5.17 7.20
C LEU A 143 -11.53 6.69 7.30
N GLU A 144 -10.34 7.22 7.55
CA GLU A 144 -10.06 8.66 7.55
C GLU A 144 -9.96 9.23 6.14
N ILE A 145 -9.72 8.38 5.14
CA ILE A 145 -9.65 8.79 3.75
C ILE A 145 -11.06 9.11 3.24
N ASN A 146 -11.17 10.16 2.43
CA ASN A 146 -12.42 10.51 1.76
C ASN A 146 -13.03 9.30 1.04
N ILE A 147 -14.33 9.06 1.23
CA ILE A 147 -15.04 7.90 0.65
C ILE A 147 -14.95 7.86 -0.87
N THR A 148 -14.92 9.01 -1.52
CA THR A 148 -14.80 9.09 -2.97
C THR A 148 -13.41 8.59 -3.41
N LEU A 149 -12.33 9.02 -2.73
CA LEU A 149 -10.99 8.50 -3.02
C LEU A 149 -10.93 6.98 -2.80
N ARG A 150 -11.54 6.47 -1.72
CA ARG A 150 -11.61 5.02 -1.45
C ARG A 150 -12.27 4.25 -2.60
N ARG A 151 -13.31 4.81 -3.24
CA ARG A 151 -13.98 4.20 -4.39
C ARG A 151 -13.12 4.19 -5.67
N TYR A 152 -12.15 5.10 -5.78
CA TYR A 152 -11.17 5.09 -6.87
C TYR A 152 -9.97 4.20 -6.58
N CYS A 153 -9.75 3.80 -5.32
CA CYS A 153 -8.70 2.86 -4.97
C CYS A 153 -8.97 1.50 -5.60
N ARG A 154 -7.94 0.93 -6.19
CA ARG A 154 -7.94 -0.44 -6.65
C ARG A 154 -7.63 -1.41 -5.53
N PHE A 155 -6.60 -1.09 -4.74
CA PHE A 155 -6.21 -1.88 -3.59
C PHE A 155 -6.01 -1.03 -2.36
N GLN A 156 -6.58 -1.50 -1.27
CA GLN A 156 -6.20 -1.13 0.09
C GLN A 156 -5.15 -2.12 0.56
N ILE A 157 -4.02 -1.65 1.07
CA ILE A 157 -2.92 -2.50 1.54
C ILE A 157 -2.64 -2.13 3.00
N GLU A 158 -3.12 -2.95 3.91
CA GLU A 158 -2.85 -2.79 5.33
C GLU A 158 -1.44 -3.29 5.65
N CYS A 159 -0.62 -2.43 6.24
CA CYS A 159 0.75 -2.72 6.63
C CYS A 159 0.87 -2.90 8.15
N LYS A 160 1.60 -3.94 8.55
CA LYS A 160 1.99 -4.16 9.94
C LYS A 160 3.43 -4.64 10.01
N MET A 161 4.26 -3.90 10.72
CA MET A 161 5.63 -4.30 10.99
C MET A 161 5.73 -4.99 12.35
N LEU A 162 6.41 -6.12 12.38
CA LEU A 162 6.72 -6.86 13.60
C LEU A 162 8.23 -6.98 13.73
N ASN A 163 8.76 -6.72 14.91
CA ASN A 163 10.13 -7.01 15.23
C ASN A 163 10.17 -8.29 16.10
N ILE A 164 10.70 -9.38 15.56
CA ILE A 164 10.81 -10.66 16.24
C ILE A 164 12.29 -11.00 16.31
N PHE A 165 12.87 -10.98 17.51
CA PHE A 165 14.30 -11.26 17.75
C PHE A 165 15.25 -10.44 16.85
N GLY A 166 14.96 -9.14 16.64
CA GLY A 166 15.75 -8.27 15.77
C GLY A 166 15.50 -8.45 14.27
N LEU A 167 14.61 -9.34 13.88
CA LEU A 167 14.18 -9.51 12.49
C LEU A 167 12.92 -8.65 12.24
N GLY A 168 13.05 -7.65 11.39
CA GLY A 168 11.92 -6.88 10.89
C GLY A 168 11.10 -7.74 9.93
N LEU A 169 9.88 -8.07 10.31
CA LEU A 169 8.91 -8.76 9.45
C LEU A 169 7.80 -7.79 9.06
N LEU A 170 7.56 -7.67 7.76
CA LEU A 170 6.49 -6.87 7.20
C LEU A 170 5.33 -7.77 6.79
N ILE A 171 4.17 -7.53 7.36
CA ILE A 171 2.92 -8.19 6.99
C ILE A 171 2.12 -7.17 6.18
N LYS A 172 1.74 -7.55 4.96
CA LYS A 172 0.86 -6.78 4.08
C LYS A 172 -0.40 -7.57 3.79
N ARG A 173 -1.57 -7.00 4.13
CA ARG A 173 -2.87 -7.53 3.77
C ARG A 173 -3.43 -6.69 2.64
N MET A 174 -3.66 -7.29 1.50
CA MET A 174 -4.19 -6.62 0.33
C MET A 174 -5.67 -6.92 0.18
N TYR A 175 -6.47 -5.87 0.11
CA TYR A 175 -7.91 -5.91 -0.07
C TYR A 175 -8.28 -5.34 -1.43
N ASP A 176 -9.28 -5.92 -2.08
CA ASP A 176 -9.81 -5.43 -3.36
C ASP A 176 -10.81 -4.29 -3.12
N ALA A 177 -10.30 -3.06 -3.17
CA ALA A 177 -11.12 -1.87 -2.91
C ALA A 177 -12.11 -1.55 -4.04
N GLU A 178 -11.99 -2.17 -5.22
CA GLU A 178 -12.99 -2.08 -6.30
C GLU A 178 -14.29 -2.83 -5.91
N GLN A 179 -14.21 -3.76 -4.96
CA GLN A 179 -15.33 -4.55 -4.47
C GLN A 179 -15.80 -4.12 -3.07
N LEU A 180 -15.75 -2.83 -2.77
CA LEU A 180 -16.28 -2.29 -1.53
C LEU A 180 -17.75 -2.66 -1.36
N LYS A 181 -18.09 -3.29 -0.24
CA LYS A 181 -19.47 -3.66 0.15
C LYS A 181 -19.78 -3.05 1.49
N TRP A 182 -21.02 -2.61 1.65
CA TRP A 182 -21.50 -2.19 2.95
C TRP A 182 -21.63 -3.39 3.87
N ASP A 183 -21.01 -3.32 5.03
CA ASP A 183 -21.17 -4.33 6.09
C ASP A 183 -22.05 -3.77 7.20
N ASN A 184 -23.18 -4.44 7.45
CA ASN A 184 -24.16 -4.02 8.46
C ASN A 184 -23.66 -4.25 9.90
N LEU A 185 -22.72 -5.19 10.12
CA LEU A 185 -22.20 -5.49 11.45
C LEU A 185 -21.18 -4.43 11.88
N GLU A 186 -20.27 -4.08 10.98
CA GLU A 186 -19.25 -3.06 11.23
C GLU A 186 -19.75 -1.64 10.94
N ASN A 187 -20.94 -1.52 10.32
CA ASN A 187 -21.56 -0.26 9.90
C ASN A 187 -20.63 0.59 9.01
N GLU A 188 -19.92 -0.07 8.10
CA GLU A 188 -18.94 0.56 7.20
C GLU A 188 -18.76 -0.19 5.87
N TYR A 189 -18.02 0.44 4.93
CA TYR A 189 -17.66 -0.20 3.67
C TYR A 189 -16.38 -1.03 3.83
N ILE A 190 -16.51 -2.33 3.64
CA ILE A 190 -15.42 -3.31 3.74
C ILE A 190 -15.04 -3.84 2.36
N ALA A 191 -13.74 -3.98 2.12
CA ALA A 191 -13.19 -4.62 0.94
C ALA A 191 -12.82 -6.08 1.23
N PRO A 192 -13.05 -7.02 0.29
CA PRO A 192 -12.67 -8.41 0.49
C PRO A 192 -11.14 -8.59 0.48
N LEU A 193 -10.63 -9.39 1.40
CA LEU A 193 -9.22 -9.75 1.47
C LEU A 193 -8.81 -10.61 0.25
N VAL A 194 -7.84 -10.12 -0.51
CA VAL A 194 -7.25 -10.82 -1.68
C VAL A 194 -6.11 -11.74 -1.26
N GLU A 195 -5.11 -11.16 -0.58
CA GLU A 195 -3.97 -11.94 -0.09
C GLU A 195 -3.32 -11.31 1.14
N THR A 196 -2.64 -12.15 1.91
CA THR A 196 -1.72 -11.71 2.96
C THR A 196 -0.29 -12.10 2.56
N THR A 197 0.62 -11.15 2.61
CA THR A 197 2.03 -11.38 2.33
C THR A 197 2.85 -11.14 3.59
N ILE A 198 3.76 -12.06 3.89
CA ILE A 198 4.74 -11.92 4.98
C ILE A 198 6.12 -11.90 4.33
N SER A 199 6.91 -10.87 4.60
CA SER A 199 8.26 -10.72 4.06
C SER A 199 9.21 -10.17 5.11
N LYS A 200 10.50 -10.53 5.00
CA LYS A 200 11.56 -9.90 5.79
C LYS A 200 11.86 -8.51 5.24
N CYS A 201 12.04 -7.54 6.13
CA CYS A 201 12.47 -6.19 5.74
C CYS A 201 13.89 -6.22 5.16
N ASN A 202 14.07 -5.49 4.05
CA ASN A 202 15.37 -5.34 3.40
C ASN A 202 16.04 -4.05 3.89
N ILE A 203 17.22 -4.17 4.43
CA ILE A 203 17.98 -3.02 4.95
C ILE A 203 18.30 -1.97 3.86
N ARG A 204 18.43 -2.38 2.60
CA ARG A 204 18.63 -1.45 1.49
C ARG A 204 17.41 -0.54 1.29
N VAL A 205 16.21 -1.09 1.39
CA VAL A 205 14.97 -0.31 1.29
C VAL A 205 14.83 0.61 2.50
N ALA A 206 15.14 0.11 3.71
CA ALA A 206 15.10 0.92 4.92
C ALA A 206 16.06 2.12 4.86
N ASN A 207 17.24 1.95 4.25
CA ASN A 207 18.25 3.00 4.10
C ASN A 207 18.04 3.89 2.86
N SER A 208 17.06 3.59 2.01
CA SER A 208 16.81 4.32 0.76
C SER A 208 15.93 5.54 0.91
N TYR A 209 15.42 5.85 2.09
CA TYR A 209 14.62 7.04 2.36
C TYR A 209 14.76 7.46 3.82
N ASP A 210 14.46 8.72 4.12
CA ASP A 210 14.46 9.22 5.49
C ASP A 210 13.05 9.04 6.11
N THR A 211 12.97 8.24 7.17
CA THR A 211 11.73 7.98 7.90
C THR A 211 11.22 9.20 8.66
N PHE A 212 12.08 10.17 8.94
CA PHE A 212 11.77 11.39 9.69
C PHE A 212 11.55 12.61 8.79
N GLU A 213 11.54 12.43 7.47
CA GLU A 213 11.28 13.52 6.54
C GLU A 213 9.89 14.11 6.78
N GLN A 214 9.83 15.45 6.93
CA GLN A 214 8.57 16.18 7.00
C GLN A 214 8.04 16.41 5.59
N ILE A 215 6.90 15.79 5.28
CA ILE A 215 6.25 15.97 3.98
C ILE A 215 5.65 17.37 3.90
N LYS A 216 6.04 18.14 2.88
CA LYS A 216 5.44 19.45 2.58
C LYS A 216 4.11 19.21 1.85
N THR A 217 3.01 19.49 2.53
CA THR A 217 1.64 19.40 2.02
C THR A 217 1.22 20.65 1.26
#